data_3107e4eb085873c0fe182c299aa94ee2
#
_entry.id   3107e4eb085873c0fe182c299aa94ee2
#
_cell.length_a   1.000
_cell.length_b   1.000
_cell.length_c   1.000
_cell.angle_alpha   90.00
_cell.angle_beta   90.00
_cell.angle_gamma   90.00
#
_symmetry.space_group_name_H-M   'P 1'
#
loop_
_entity.id
_entity.type
_entity.pdbx_description
1 polymer ?
#
loop_
_entity_poly.entity_id
_entity_poly.type
_entity_poly.pdbx_seq_one_letter_code
_entity_poly.pdbx_strand_id
1 'polypeptide(L)'
;MSTELYTDGSEEKPTPKKEKAPPSVIEKPADEPTMLQRLQETISAEVERPVVLLEVPDRKGVMLRISPNISQTKMRNWRKQAGEETKNGLDPTKFACFVVGHTTVGVQMDGEEVHDDDGYPMNFASSAILKMTKAGRPVPDAVRNFFGTDPHVEAAALAVLEAAGYSDTVDTVDPTTESSSY
;
A
#
# COMPACT_ATOMS: atom_id res chain seq x y z
N MET A 1 2.35 -66.58 -56.76
CA MET A 1 2.22 -67.83 -56.02
C MET A 1 1.56 -67.47 -54.74
N SER A 2 0.25 -67.49 -54.60
CA SER A 2 -0.55 -68.69 -54.15
C SER A 2 -0.14 -69.05 -52.76
N THR A 3 -0.91 -69.01 -51.70
CA THR A 3 -2.22 -69.66 -51.41
C THR A 3 -2.67 -69.14 -50.04
N GLU A 4 -3.88 -68.59 -49.89
CA GLU A 4 -5.06 -69.26 -49.33
C GLU A 4 -5.04 -69.54 -47.83
N LEU A 5 -5.96 -68.86 -47.15
CA LEU A 5 -7.15 -69.38 -46.44
C LEU A 5 -6.92 -70.16 -45.12
N TYR A 6 -7.48 -69.67 -44.01
CA TYR A 6 -8.56 -70.35 -43.32
C TYR A 6 -9.27 -69.46 -42.34
N THR A 7 -10.55 -69.34 -42.44
CA THR A 7 -11.58 -68.87 -41.53
C THR A 7 -11.69 -69.80 -40.32
N ASP A 8 -11.89 -69.27 -39.13
CA ASP A 8 -12.85 -69.96 -38.25
C ASP A 8 -13.47 -68.87 -37.30
N GLY A 9 -14.76 -68.89 -37.27
CA GLY A 9 -15.60 -68.04 -36.53
C GLY A 9 -15.81 -68.59 -35.11
N SER A 10 -15.88 -67.71 -34.21
CA SER A 10 -16.53 -67.92 -32.91
C SER A 10 -17.26 -66.64 -32.52
N GLU A 11 -18.52 -66.62 -32.63
CA GLU A 11 -19.46 -65.68 -32.08
C GLU A 11 -19.37 -65.69 -30.56
N GLU A 12 -18.87 -64.61 -29.96
CA GLU A 12 -19.11 -64.31 -28.55
C GLU A 12 -20.09 -63.16 -28.42
N LYS A 13 -21.24 -63.49 -27.84
CA LYS A 13 -22.30 -62.54 -27.48
C LYS A 13 -21.76 -61.42 -26.57
N PRO A 14 -22.09 -60.16 -26.84
CA PRO A 14 -21.78 -59.09 -25.91
C PRO A 14 -22.71 -59.13 -24.69
N THR A 15 -22.15 -59.34 -23.55
CA THR A 15 -22.79 -59.08 -22.24
C THR A 15 -23.08 -57.60 -22.09
N PRO A 16 -24.25 -57.18 -21.59
CA PRO A 16 -24.57 -55.78 -21.39
C PRO A 16 -23.74 -55.23 -20.22
N LYS A 17 -22.81 -54.31 -20.53
CA LYS A 17 -22.15 -53.48 -19.55
C LYS A 17 -23.20 -52.62 -18.85
N LYS A 18 -23.36 -52.83 -17.54
CA LYS A 18 -24.06 -51.91 -16.64
C LYS A 18 -23.45 -50.53 -16.78
N GLU A 19 -24.18 -49.64 -17.39
CA GLU A 19 -23.92 -48.22 -17.45
C GLU A 19 -23.95 -47.68 -16.02
N LYS A 20 -22.75 -47.38 -15.47
CA LYS A 20 -22.64 -46.61 -14.23
C LYS A 20 -23.13 -45.20 -14.54
N ALA A 21 -24.23 -44.81 -13.91
CA ALA A 21 -24.69 -43.43 -13.92
C ALA A 21 -23.54 -42.51 -13.52
N PRO A 22 -23.33 -41.38 -14.23
CA PRO A 22 -22.33 -40.43 -13.84
C PRO A 22 -22.66 -39.87 -12.42
N PRO A 23 -21.67 -39.62 -11.60
CA PRO A 23 -21.92 -38.98 -10.31
C PRO A 23 -22.60 -37.64 -10.55
N SER A 24 -23.76 -37.45 -9.92
CA SER A 24 -24.47 -36.19 -9.93
C SER A 24 -23.51 -35.09 -9.49
N VAL A 25 -23.09 -34.28 -10.45
CA VAL A 25 -22.38 -33.03 -10.18
C VAL A 25 -23.41 -32.16 -9.47
N ILE A 26 -23.21 -31.99 -8.18
CA ILE A 26 -23.91 -30.97 -7.40
C ILE A 26 -23.43 -29.63 -7.99
N GLU A 27 -24.20 -29.08 -8.91
CA GLU A 27 -24.00 -27.71 -9.39
C GLU A 27 -24.17 -26.79 -8.20
N LYS A 28 -23.03 -26.35 -7.68
CA LYS A 28 -22.98 -25.27 -6.71
C LYS A 28 -23.52 -24.02 -7.40
N PRO A 29 -24.43 -23.26 -6.78
CA PRO A 29 -24.97 -22.06 -7.40
C PRO A 29 -23.83 -21.14 -7.82
N ALA A 30 -23.86 -20.70 -9.07
CA ALA A 30 -22.76 -20.04 -9.78
C ALA A 30 -22.47 -18.58 -9.33
N ASP A 31 -23.13 -18.09 -8.25
CA ASP A 31 -23.12 -16.67 -7.90
C ASP A 31 -22.44 -16.31 -6.56
N GLU A 32 -21.96 -17.28 -5.79
CA GLU A 32 -21.21 -16.92 -4.57
C GLU A 32 -19.71 -17.04 -4.81
N PRO A 33 -18.95 -15.92 -4.61
CA PRO A 33 -17.51 -15.96 -4.75
C PRO A 33 -16.91 -16.98 -3.77
N THR A 34 -15.97 -17.78 -4.24
CA THR A 34 -15.29 -18.75 -3.40
C THR A 34 -14.49 -18.04 -2.29
N MET A 35 -14.19 -18.74 -1.19
CA MET A 35 -13.37 -18.19 -0.11
C MET A 35 -12.02 -17.66 -0.64
N LEU A 36 -11.44 -18.32 -1.64
CA LEU A 36 -10.20 -17.90 -2.29
C LEU A 36 -10.39 -16.59 -3.08
N GLN A 37 -11.50 -16.46 -3.80
CA GLN A 37 -11.82 -15.21 -4.52
C GLN A 37 -12.02 -14.05 -3.56
N ARG A 38 -12.75 -14.24 -2.46
CA ARG A 38 -12.92 -13.23 -1.41
C ARG A 38 -11.59 -12.82 -0.79
N LEU A 39 -10.72 -13.79 -0.51
CA LEU A 39 -9.38 -13.52 0.00
C LEU A 39 -8.54 -12.73 -1.01
N GLN A 40 -8.60 -13.11 -2.28
CA GLN A 40 -7.88 -12.41 -3.36
C GLN A 40 -8.38 -10.98 -3.54
N GLU A 41 -9.68 -10.74 -3.50
CA GLU A 41 -10.29 -9.42 -3.54
C GLU A 41 -9.85 -8.58 -2.34
N THR A 42 -9.87 -9.15 -1.13
CA THR A 42 -9.46 -8.46 0.09
C THR A 42 -7.98 -8.09 0.07
N ILE A 43 -7.11 -9.00 -0.40
CA ILE A 43 -5.65 -8.74 -0.51
C ILE A 43 -5.34 -7.75 -1.62
N SER A 44 -6.12 -7.78 -2.72
CA SER A 44 -5.93 -6.88 -3.86
C SER A 44 -6.52 -5.49 -3.62
N ALA A 45 -7.41 -5.34 -2.65
CA ALA A 45 -7.95 -4.05 -2.28
C ALA A 45 -6.81 -3.16 -1.74
N GLU A 46 -6.60 -2.02 -2.38
CA GLU A 46 -5.64 -1.04 -1.89
C GLU A 46 -6.16 -0.46 -0.58
N VAL A 47 -5.34 -0.55 0.47
CA VAL A 47 -5.67 0.04 1.78
C VAL A 47 -5.47 1.55 1.67
N GLU A 48 -6.51 2.26 1.30
CA GLU A 48 -6.50 3.73 1.29
C GLU A 48 -6.61 4.25 2.73
N ARG A 49 -5.66 5.09 3.10
CA ARG A 49 -5.67 5.79 4.38
C ARG A 49 -6.17 7.21 4.18
N PRO A 50 -7.02 7.71 5.08
CA PRO A 50 -7.53 9.07 4.96
C PRO A 50 -6.39 10.10 5.01
N VAL A 51 -6.58 11.20 4.32
CA VAL A 51 -5.70 12.36 4.42
C VAL A 51 -5.83 12.94 5.83
N VAL A 52 -4.70 13.21 6.48
CA VAL A 52 -4.64 13.80 7.82
C VAL A 52 -4.09 15.22 7.76
N LEU A 53 -4.48 16.04 8.72
CA LEU A 53 -3.92 17.39 8.91
C LEU A 53 -2.86 17.34 10.00
N LEU A 54 -1.68 17.88 9.69
CA LEU A 54 -0.56 17.99 10.60
C LEU A 54 -0.30 19.47 10.86
N GLU A 55 -0.39 19.90 12.10
CA GLU A 55 -0.02 21.25 12.51
C GLU A 55 1.50 21.43 12.45
N VAL A 56 1.95 22.59 11.95
CA VAL A 56 3.38 22.92 11.91
C VAL A 56 3.73 23.69 13.18
N PRO A 57 4.59 23.13 14.06
CA PRO A 57 5.01 23.82 15.28
C PRO A 57 5.60 25.19 14.97
N ASP A 58 5.35 26.16 15.84
CA ASP A 58 5.82 27.55 15.72
C ASP A 58 5.34 28.32 14.47
N ARG A 59 4.44 27.73 13.70
CA ARG A 59 3.81 28.35 12.50
C ARG A 59 2.30 28.44 12.68
N LYS A 60 1.85 29.43 13.43
CA LYS A 60 0.43 29.59 13.75
C LYS A 60 -0.44 29.63 12.48
N GLY A 61 -1.47 28.81 12.49
CA GLY A 61 -2.44 28.69 11.38
C GLY A 61 -1.96 27.85 10.20
N VAL A 62 -0.70 27.39 10.19
CA VAL A 62 -0.16 26.56 9.10
C VAL A 62 -0.39 25.08 9.39
N MET A 63 -1.04 24.38 8.47
CA MET A 63 -1.26 22.95 8.51
C MET A 63 -0.80 22.29 7.21
N LEU A 64 -0.27 21.09 7.31
CA LEU A 64 0.06 20.25 6.17
C LEU A 64 -1.02 19.20 5.96
N ARG A 65 -1.51 19.06 4.74
CA ARG A 65 -2.36 17.94 4.31
C ARG A 65 -1.45 16.78 3.93
N ILE A 66 -1.54 15.71 4.69
CA ILE A 66 -0.69 14.53 4.54
C ILE A 66 -1.50 13.37 3.98
N SER A 67 -1.02 12.77 2.89
CA SER A 67 -1.50 11.48 2.41
C SER A 67 -0.57 10.37 2.94
N PRO A 68 -0.99 9.60 3.95
CA PRO A 68 -0.12 8.63 4.62
C PRO A 68 0.03 7.31 3.82
N ASN A 69 -0.26 7.32 2.53
CA ASN A 69 -0.13 6.16 1.65
C ASN A 69 1.34 5.92 1.26
N ILE A 70 2.07 5.26 2.18
CA ILE A 70 3.49 4.98 2.03
C ILE A 70 3.69 3.50 1.70
N SER A 71 4.15 3.20 0.47
CA SER A 71 4.51 1.83 0.10
C SER A 71 5.89 1.45 0.66
N GLN A 72 6.11 0.14 0.86
CA GLN A 72 7.42 -0.40 1.30
C GLN A 72 8.56 0.02 0.35
N THR A 73 8.29 0.12 -0.95
CA THR A 73 9.26 0.57 -1.94
C THR A 73 9.66 2.03 -1.73
N LYS A 74 8.68 2.93 -1.49
CA LYS A 74 8.95 4.33 -1.16
C LYS A 74 9.79 4.44 0.11
N MET A 75 9.40 3.72 1.16
CA MET A 75 10.11 3.70 2.44
C MET A 75 11.58 3.30 2.26
N ARG A 76 11.85 2.20 1.54
CA ARG A 76 13.20 1.74 1.27
C ARG A 76 14.02 2.77 0.49
N ASN A 77 13.41 3.38 -0.52
CA ASN A 77 14.09 4.40 -1.33
C ASN A 77 14.45 5.64 -0.52
N TRP A 78 13.58 6.10 0.37
CA TRP A 78 13.85 7.25 1.25
C TRP A 78 14.97 6.96 2.25
N ARG A 79 14.97 5.77 2.85
CA ARG A 79 16.05 5.33 3.75
C ARG A 79 17.40 5.29 3.02
N LYS A 80 17.43 4.71 1.83
CA LYS A 80 18.62 4.69 0.97
C LYS A 80 19.12 6.10 0.64
N GLN A 81 18.22 7.00 0.23
CA GLN A 81 18.57 8.41 -0.06
C GLN A 81 19.00 9.17 1.20
N ALA A 82 18.52 8.79 2.36
CA ALA A 82 18.96 9.33 3.65
C ALA A 82 20.29 8.75 4.15
N GLY A 83 20.91 7.86 3.40
CA GLY A 83 22.28 7.38 3.67
C GLY A 83 22.36 6.04 4.39
N GLU A 84 21.29 5.25 4.48
CA GLU A 84 21.29 3.94 5.15
C GLU A 84 22.42 3.00 4.71
N GLU A 85 22.77 3.04 3.42
CA GLU A 85 23.84 2.21 2.84
C GLU A 85 25.23 2.88 2.90
N THR A 86 25.34 4.06 3.48
CA THR A 86 26.61 4.78 3.59
C THR A 86 27.37 4.41 4.86
N LYS A 87 28.68 4.73 4.92
CA LYS A 87 29.52 4.49 6.09
C LYS A 87 29.02 5.23 7.36
N ASN A 88 28.33 6.35 7.17
CA ASN A 88 27.79 7.16 8.26
C ASN A 88 26.42 6.67 8.75
N GLY A 89 25.81 5.71 8.05
CA GLY A 89 24.48 5.20 8.36
C GLY A 89 23.36 6.15 7.96
N LEU A 90 22.15 5.80 8.42
CA LEU A 90 20.94 6.58 8.17
C LEU A 90 21.00 7.95 8.90
N ASP A 91 20.82 9.02 8.13
CA ASP A 91 20.57 10.36 8.68
C ASP A 91 19.07 10.49 9.04
N PRO A 92 18.69 10.53 10.33
CA PRO A 92 17.31 10.52 10.75
C PRO A 92 16.55 11.77 10.32
N THR A 93 17.17 12.93 10.41
CA THR A 93 16.53 14.20 10.00
C THR A 93 16.29 14.24 8.49
N LYS A 94 17.26 13.79 7.69
CA LYS A 94 17.10 13.72 6.25
C LYS A 94 16.02 12.71 5.85
N PHE A 95 15.95 11.57 6.53
CA PHE A 95 14.87 10.61 6.33
C PHE A 95 13.51 11.21 6.68
N ALA A 96 13.41 11.91 7.83
CA ALA A 96 12.20 12.61 8.23
C ALA A 96 11.75 13.64 7.18
N CYS A 97 12.70 14.40 6.61
CA CYS A 97 12.40 15.33 5.52
C CYS A 97 11.78 14.64 4.28
N PHE A 98 12.29 13.46 3.92
CA PHE A 98 11.69 12.72 2.80
C PHE A 98 10.28 12.20 3.14
N VAL A 99 10.08 11.69 4.35
CA VAL A 99 8.76 11.23 4.80
C VAL A 99 7.76 12.36 4.71
N VAL A 100 8.01 13.48 5.41
CA VAL A 100 7.09 14.63 5.41
C VAL A 100 6.92 15.22 4.02
N GLY A 101 8.02 15.46 3.30
CA GLY A 101 7.99 16.17 2.03
C GLY A 101 7.26 15.43 0.92
N HIS A 102 7.39 14.10 0.87
CA HIS A 102 6.74 13.29 -0.17
C HIS A 102 5.32 12.84 0.19
N THR A 103 4.91 12.98 1.44
CA THR A 103 3.53 12.67 1.85
C THR A 103 2.65 13.92 1.92
N THR A 104 3.24 15.11 1.93
CA THR A 104 2.50 16.38 1.89
C THR A 104 1.88 16.58 0.50
N VAL A 105 0.55 16.63 0.46
CA VAL A 105 -0.25 16.84 -0.74
C VAL A 105 -0.83 18.25 -0.84
N GLY A 106 -0.75 19.03 0.25
CA GLY A 106 -1.19 20.42 0.27
C GLY A 106 -0.75 21.13 1.55
N VAL A 107 -0.75 22.45 1.49
CA VAL A 107 -0.53 23.33 2.64
C VAL A 107 -1.80 24.15 2.86
N GLN A 108 -2.21 24.31 4.12
CA GLN A 108 -3.32 25.17 4.51
C GLN A 108 -2.81 26.32 5.39
N MET A 109 -3.44 27.46 5.28
CA MET A 109 -3.23 28.61 6.13
C MET A 109 -4.59 29.06 6.66
N ASP A 110 -4.75 29.10 7.98
CA ASP A 110 -6.00 29.46 8.66
C ASP A 110 -7.23 28.66 8.15
N GLY A 111 -7.03 27.40 7.76
CA GLY A 111 -8.07 26.48 7.26
C GLY A 111 -8.30 26.53 5.76
N GLU A 112 -7.71 27.48 5.04
CA GLU A 112 -7.83 27.60 3.59
C GLU A 112 -6.64 26.95 2.88
N GLU A 113 -6.89 26.23 1.79
CA GLU A 113 -5.83 25.61 0.99
C GLU A 113 -5.04 26.65 0.21
N VAL A 114 -3.73 26.59 0.34
CA VAL A 114 -2.82 27.48 -0.39
C VAL A 114 -2.49 26.88 -1.74
N HIS A 115 -2.70 27.65 -2.80
CA HIS A 115 -2.41 27.24 -4.18
C HIS A 115 -1.19 28.01 -4.71
N ASP A 116 -0.50 27.43 -5.67
CA ASP A 116 0.57 28.09 -6.41
C ASP A 116 -0.01 28.99 -7.53
N ASP A 117 0.89 29.65 -8.28
CA ASP A 117 0.50 30.58 -9.35
C ASP A 117 -0.27 29.89 -10.50
N ASP A 118 -0.16 28.57 -10.62
CA ASP A 118 -0.84 27.72 -11.60
C ASP A 118 -2.17 27.13 -11.08
N GLY A 119 -2.53 27.42 -9.82
CA GLY A 119 -3.75 26.96 -9.17
C GLY A 119 -3.67 25.53 -8.60
N TYR A 120 -2.49 24.94 -8.50
CA TYR A 120 -2.30 23.63 -7.86
C TYR A 120 -2.06 23.76 -6.35
N PRO A 121 -2.52 22.78 -5.55
CA PRO A 121 -2.22 22.73 -4.12
C PRO A 121 -0.71 22.80 -3.86
N MET A 122 -0.31 23.72 -3.00
CA MET A 122 1.09 23.95 -2.71
C MET A 122 1.69 22.81 -1.89
N ASN A 123 2.83 22.26 -2.32
CA ASN A 123 3.57 21.19 -1.65
C ASN A 123 5.08 21.44 -1.69
N PHE A 124 5.89 20.59 -1.04
CA PHE A 124 7.35 20.80 -0.95
C PHE A 124 8.12 20.65 -2.27
N ALA A 125 7.48 20.25 -3.36
CA ALA A 125 8.05 20.27 -4.71
C ALA A 125 7.66 21.54 -5.48
N SER A 126 6.70 22.33 -5.00
CA SER A 126 6.22 23.56 -5.65
C SER A 126 7.31 24.63 -5.67
N SER A 127 7.49 25.26 -6.80
CA SER A 127 8.50 26.32 -7.00
C SER A 127 8.36 27.47 -6.01
N ALA A 128 7.14 27.80 -5.60
CA ALA A 128 6.85 28.82 -4.61
C ALA A 128 7.44 28.46 -3.24
N ILE A 129 7.22 27.23 -2.74
CA ILE A 129 7.82 26.76 -1.46
C ILE A 129 9.34 26.73 -1.55
N LEU A 130 9.91 26.24 -2.65
CA LEU A 130 11.36 26.20 -2.83
C LEU A 130 11.97 27.61 -2.78
N LYS A 131 11.33 28.59 -3.40
CA LYS A 131 11.76 30.01 -3.34
C LYS A 131 11.62 30.59 -1.94
N MET A 132 10.46 30.42 -1.28
CA MET A 132 10.21 30.94 0.06
C MET A 132 11.17 30.35 1.11
N THR A 133 11.47 29.07 1.01
CA THR A 133 12.36 28.38 1.94
C THR A 133 13.84 28.49 1.56
N LYS A 134 14.16 29.09 0.39
CA LYS A 134 15.52 29.18 -0.16
C LYS A 134 16.21 27.83 -0.21
N ALA A 135 15.45 26.78 -0.57
CA ALA A 135 15.95 25.42 -0.59
C ALA A 135 16.94 25.21 -1.73
N GLY A 136 18.14 24.74 -1.42
CA GLY A 136 19.17 24.39 -2.42
C GLY A 136 18.91 23.01 -3.03
N ARG A 137 18.34 22.10 -2.24
CA ARG A 137 17.95 20.76 -2.68
C ARG A 137 16.44 20.60 -2.53
N PRO A 138 15.74 20.19 -3.61
CA PRO A 138 14.31 19.92 -3.54
C PRO A 138 13.99 18.92 -2.43
N VAL A 139 12.84 19.12 -1.77
CA VAL A 139 12.26 18.36 -0.68
C VAL A 139 13.04 18.43 0.63
N PRO A 140 14.24 17.82 0.84
CA PRO A 140 14.81 17.79 2.19
C PRO A 140 15.15 19.18 2.75
N ASP A 141 15.77 20.06 1.95
CA ASP A 141 16.10 21.41 2.42
C ASP A 141 14.84 22.26 2.57
N ALA A 142 13.85 22.09 1.70
CA ALA A 142 12.59 22.81 1.77
C ALA A 142 11.82 22.48 3.05
N VAL A 143 11.69 21.18 3.39
CA VAL A 143 11.04 20.75 4.63
C VAL A 143 11.78 21.29 5.86
N ARG A 144 13.11 21.10 5.92
CA ARG A 144 13.92 21.53 7.03
C ARG A 144 13.80 23.03 7.27
N ASN A 145 13.90 23.84 6.22
CA ASN A 145 13.80 25.29 6.31
C ASN A 145 12.36 25.75 6.61
N PHE A 146 11.37 25.00 6.16
CA PHE A 146 9.96 25.28 6.45
C PHE A 146 9.63 25.07 7.93
N PHE A 147 10.11 23.99 8.55
CA PHE A 147 9.92 23.74 9.97
C PHE A 147 10.86 24.57 10.86
N GLY A 148 12.05 24.88 10.37
CA GLY A 148 13.04 25.71 11.06
C GLY A 148 13.90 24.96 12.10
N THR A 149 13.46 23.82 12.63
CA THR A 149 14.23 23.01 13.58
C THR A 149 14.11 21.51 13.26
N ASP A 150 15.20 20.77 13.43
CA ASP A 150 15.26 19.35 13.15
C ASP A 150 14.31 18.51 14.03
N PRO A 151 14.18 18.76 15.35
CA PRO A 151 13.25 18.03 16.19
C PRO A 151 11.79 18.14 15.75
N HIS A 152 11.36 19.28 15.20
CA HIS A 152 10.00 19.43 14.69
C HIS A 152 9.75 18.60 13.42
N VAL A 153 10.76 18.50 12.54
CA VAL A 153 10.68 17.64 11.36
C VAL A 153 10.59 16.16 11.73
N GLU A 154 11.40 15.75 12.72
CA GLU A 154 11.42 14.36 13.19
C GLU A 154 10.10 13.98 13.87
N ALA A 155 9.54 14.86 14.71
CA ALA A 155 8.24 14.66 15.32
C ALA A 155 7.11 14.60 14.28
N ALA A 156 7.15 15.47 13.28
CA ALA A 156 6.21 15.45 12.17
C ALA A 156 6.29 14.15 11.38
N ALA A 157 7.50 13.67 11.06
CA ALA A 157 7.68 12.41 10.36
C ALA A 157 7.16 11.21 11.16
N LEU A 158 7.37 11.21 12.49
CA LEU A 158 6.84 10.18 13.37
C LEU A 158 5.32 10.13 13.31
N ALA A 159 4.64 11.27 13.41
CA ALA A 159 3.18 11.36 13.30
C ALA A 159 2.67 10.89 11.92
N VAL A 160 3.40 11.19 10.84
CA VAL A 160 3.07 10.69 9.50
C VAL A 160 3.22 9.17 9.42
N LEU A 161 4.29 8.60 9.97
CA LEU A 161 4.53 7.16 10.00
C LEU A 161 3.49 6.43 10.85
N GLU A 162 3.07 7.01 11.96
CA GLU A 162 1.98 6.51 12.79
C GLU A 162 0.66 6.48 12.01
N ALA A 163 0.29 7.59 11.37
CA ALA A 163 -0.89 7.63 10.49
C ALA A 163 -0.78 6.65 9.30
N ALA A 164 0.43 6.33 8.87
CA ALA A 164 0.71 5.32 7.85
C ALA A 164 0.69 3.89 8.39
N GLY A 165 0.44 3.66 9.70
CA GLY A 165 0.34 2.36 10.35
C GLY A 165 1.69 1.66 10.58
N TYR A 166 2.78 2.41 10.61
CA TYR A 166 4.10 1.83 10.90
C TYR A 166 4.36 1.63 12.40
N SER A 167 3.51 2.18 13.26
CA SER A 167 3.52 2.01 14.71
C SER A 167 2.45 1.05 15.20
N ASP A 168 1.54 0.59 14.32
CA ASP A 168 0.44 -0.28 14.72
C ASP A 168 1.00 -1.64 15.18
N THR A 169 0.54 -2.07 16.33
CA THR A 169 0.75 -3.45 16.81
C THR A 169 -0.22 -4.37 16.09
N VAL A 170 0.27 -5.53 15.66
CA VAL A 170 -0.60 -6.58 15.12
C VAL A 170 -1.25 -7.30 16.30
N ASP A 171 -2.57 -7.19 16.41
CA ASP A 171 -3.32 -7.94 17.42
C ASP A 171 -3.23 -9.44 17.12
N THR A 172 -2.76 -10.19 18.10
CA THR A 172 -2.76 -11.66 18.03
C THR A 172 -4.07 -12.18 18.61
N VAL A 173 -4.83 -12.89 17.79
CA VAL A 173 -6.04 -13.59 18.24
C VAL A 173 -5.65 -15.00 18.66
N ASP A 174 -5.97 -15.37 19.89
CA ASP A 174 -5.80 -16.75 20.35
C ASP A 174 -6.81 -17.65 19.61
N PRO A 175 -6.36 -18.61 18.77
CA PRO A 175 -7.24 -19.46 17.99
C PRO A 175 -8.06 -20.42 18.85
N THR A 176 -7.74 -20.55 20.16
CA THR A 176 -8.46 -21.41 21.10
C THR A 176 -9.63 -20.69 21.79
N THR A 177 -9.74 -19.36 21.64
CA THR A 177 -10.88 -18.62 22.14
C THR A 177 -12.02 -18.76 21.13
N GLU A 178 -12.77 -19.85 21.23
CA GLU A 178 -14.03 -20.00 20.49
C GLU A 178 -14.93 -18.79 20.80
N SER A 179 -15.28 -18.03 19.78
CA SER A 179 -16.26 -16.97 19.88
C SER A 179 -17.62 -17.61 20.20
N SER A 180 -17.90 -17.74 21.48
CA SER A 180 -19.24 -18.09 21.98
C SER A 180 -20.14 -16.90 21.74
N SER A 181 -20.65 -16.79 20.52
CA SER A 181 -21.70 -15.83 20.16
C SER A 181 -22.91 -16.64 19.76
N TYR A 182 -23.81 -16.83 20.71
CA TYR A 182 -25.20 -17.20 20.49
C TYR A 182 -26.03 -15.94 20.26
#